data_ac8ab6236cc2cb1ea769ce34c26938e7
#
_entry.id   ac8ab6236cc2cb1ea769ce34c26938e7
#
_cell.length_a   1.000
_cell.length_b   1.000
_cell.length_c   1.000
_cell.angle_alpha   90.00
_cell.angle_beta   90.00
_cell.angle_gamma   90.00
#
_symmetry.space_group_name_H-M   'P 1'
#
loop_
_entity.id
_entity.type
_entity.pdbx_description
1 polymer ?
#
loop_
_entity_poly.entity_id
_entity_poly.type
_entity_poly.pdbx_seq_one_letter_code
_entity_poly.pdbx_strand_id
1 'polypeptide(L)'
;KTVGSKTKEMAHLLHQKNVRIKKCIFMTATERLFRGDSDEFMSMDDPRDYGSLIYELSFKEAINSKPPIISDYKIITFGITTPEIEEIYQSNKYLEVKKVLKDITAREFATAIALRKAIKKLKIKNAISFHRSIRRADNFRVQQDLITKIFPSYGKLKSFHVRGDMPTSDRAIQMRNFAEGEGLMTNARCLTEGVDLPAIDCVVFTDPKRSKVDIVQAAGRALRLSKGKKFGYI
;
A
#
# COMPACT_ATOMS: atom_id res chain seq x y z
N LYS A 1 -17.51 -2.77 -4.50
CA LYS A 1 -18.07 -3.12 -3.15
C LYS A 1 -19.42 -3.83 -3.24
N THR A 2 -19.77 -4.35 -4.38
CA THR A 2 -21.02 -5.07 -4.65
C THR A 2 -20.95 -6.54 -4.23
N VAL A 3 -19.79 -7.12 -4.05
CA VAL A 3 -19.57 -8.51 -3.65
C VAL A 3 -19.87 -8.71 -2.15
N GLY A 4 -20.47 -9.81 -1.80
CA GLY A 4 -20.90 -10.20 -0.46
C GLY A 4 -22.39 -10.34 -0.39
N SER A 5 -23.03 -10.10 0.78
CA SER A 5 -24.48 -10.30 0.95
C SER A 5 -25.31 -9.56 -0.11
N LYS A 6 -26.28 -10.24 -0.70
CA LYS A 6 -27.27 -9.70 -1.66
C LYS A 6 -28.16 -8.61 -1.05
N THR A 7 -28.21 -8.50 0.27
CA THR A 7 -29.01 -7.49 0.98
C THR A 7 -28.34 -6.12 1.07
N LYS A 8 -27.08 -5.97 0.63
CA LYS A 8 -26.40 -4.68 0.66
C LYS A 8 -26.98 -3.71 -0.36
N GLU A 9 -27.11 -2.44 0.00
CA GLU A 9 -27.66 -1.38 -0.86
C GLU A 9 -27.00 -1.34 -2.25
N MET A 10 -25.68 -1.53 -2.34
CA MET A 10 -24.98 -1.57 -3.61
C MET A 10 -25.34 -2.76 -4.49
N ALA A 11 -25.88 -3.85 -3.91
CA ALA A 11 -26.38 -5.00 -4.66
C ALA A 11 -27.66 -4.68 -5.42
N HIS A 12 -28.46 -3.73 -4.93
CA HIS A 12 -29.70 -3.30 -5.60
C HIS A 12 -29.46 -2.76 -7.01
N LEU A 13 -28.28 -2.19 -7.27
CA LEU A 13 -27.91 -1.66 -8.59
C LEU A 13 -27.66 -2.77 -9.63
N LEU A 14 -27.39 -4.00 -9.21
CA LEU A 14 -27.10 -5.13 -10.09
C LEU A 14 -28.37 -5.77 -10.66
N HIS A 15 -29.51 -5.52 -10.05
CA HIS A 15 -30.77 -6.12 -10.46
C HIS A 15 -31.56 -5.18 -11.37
N GLN A 16 -31.81 -5.60 -12.61
CA GLN A 16 -32.56 -4.82 -13.61
C GLN A 16 -33.98 -4.40 -13.14
N LYS A 17 -34.59 -5.16 -12.21
CA LYS A 17 -35.87 -4.78 -11.60
C LYS A 17 -35.81 -3.49 -10.80
N ASN A 18 -34.64 -3.13 -10.28
CA ASN A 18 -34.46 -1.93 -9.45
C ASN A 18 -33.99 -0.73 -10.29
N VAL A 19 -33.17 -0.99 -11.31
CA VAL A 19 -32.65 0.04 -12.21
C VAL A 19 -32.63 -0.50 -13.65
N ARG A 20 -33.27 0.22 -14.56
CA ARG A 20 -33.27 -0.16 -15.99
C ARG A 20 -31.92 0.18 -16.63
N ILE A 21 -31.04 -0.79 -16.73
CA ILE A 21 -29.73 -0.66 -17.35
C ILE A 21 -29.71 -1.52 -18.61
N LYS A 22 -29.44 -0.91 -19.78
CA LYS A 22 -29.35 -1.65 -21.05
C LYS A 22 -28.12 -2.56 -21.12
N LYS A 23 -26.97 -2.06 -20.65
CA LYS A 23 -25.70 -2.79 -20.62
C LYS A 23 -24.91 -2.36 -19.40
N CYS A 24 -24.28 -3.31 -18.73
CA CYS A 24 -23.42 -3.07 -17.58
C CYS A 24 -22.05 -3.71 -17.84
N ILE A 25 -20.98 -2.99 -17.52
CA ILE A 25 -19.61 -3.50 -17.55
C ILE A 25 -19.02 -3.34 -16.16
N PHE A 26 -18.53 -4.44 -15.61
CA PHE A 26 -17.82 -4.45 -14.34
C PHE A 26 -16.33 -4.46 -14.59
N MET A 27 -15.62 -3.53 -13.97
CA MET A 27 -14.16 -3.43 -14.06
C MET A 27 -13.54 -3.51 -12.66
N THR A 28 -12.54 -4.34 -12.52
CA THR A 28 -11.78 -4.49 -11.26
C THR A 28 -10.35 -4.88 -11.56
N ALA A 29 -9.42 -4.47 -10.73
CA ALA A 29 -8.04 -4.94 -10.77
C ALA A 29 -7.87 -6.33 -10.13
N THR A 30 -8.87 -6.78 -9.35
CA THR A 30 -8.83 -8.06 -8.63
C THR A 30 -10.24 -8.57 -8.42
N GLU A 31 -10.50 -9.78 -8.84
CA GLU A 31 -11.76 -10.45 -8.58
C GLU A 31 -11.92 -10.72 -7.08
N ARG A 32 -13.15 -10.55 -6.60
CA ARG A 32 -13.55 -10.95 -5.26
C ARG A 32 -14.43 -12.18 -5.37
N LEU A 33 -13.81 -13.31 -5.07
CA LEU A 33 -14.49 -14.60 -5.08
C LEU A 33 -15.02 -14.89 -3.68
N PHE A 34 -16.27 -15.29 -3.60
CA PHE A 34 -16.90 -15.73 -2.38
C PHE A 34 -17.28 -17.21 -2.51
N ARG A 35 -16.81 -18.02 -1.59
CA ARG A 35 -17.14 -19.45 -1.51
C ARG A 35 -18.12 -19.67 -0.36
N GLY A 36 -19.39 -19.76 -0.66
CA GLY A 36 -20.47 -19.94 0.29
C GLY A 36 -21.79 -20.19 -0.45
N ASP A 37 -22.91 -20.02 0.24
CA ASP A 37 -24.21 -20.17 -0.37
C ASP A 37 -24.44 -19.06 -1.41
N SER A 38 -24.61 -19.49 -2.68
CA SER A 38 -24.81 -18.60 -3.83
C SER A 38 -26.16 -17.85 -3.78
N ASP A 39 -27.10 -18.30 -2.95
CA ASP A 39 -28.40 -17.63 -2.84
C ASP A 39 -28.35 -16.42 -1.91
N GLU A 40 -27.43 -16.41 -0.95
CA GLU A 40 -27.26 -15.30 -0.01
C GLU A 40 -26.15 -14.32 -0.40
N PHE A 41 -25.14 -14.77 -1.14
CA PHE A 41 -23.96 -14.00 -1.45
C PHE A 41 -23.70 -13.91 -2.96
N MET A 42 -23.11 -12.79 -3.38
CA MET A 42 -22.67 -12.58 -4.74
C MET A 42 -21.15 -12.76 -4.84
N SER A 43 -20.72 -13.46 -5.89
CA SER A 43 -19.31 -13.65 -6.23
C SER A 43 -19.06 -13.15 -7.65
N MET A 44 -17.89 -12.56 -7.90
CA MET A 44 -17.59 -11.97 -9.20
C MET A 44 -17.38 -13.02 -10.30
N ASP A 45 -17.23 -14.28 -9.96
CA ASP A 45 -17.18 -15.41 -10.89
C ASP A 45 -18.56 -16.01 -11.21
N ASP A 46 -19.65 -15.48 -10.61
CA ASP A 46 -21.00 -15.89 -10.94
C ASP A 46 -21.54 -15.12 -12.15
N PRO A 47 -21.68 -15.78 -13.33
CA PRO A 47 -22.13 -15.10 -14.53
C PRO A 47 -23.59 -14.62 -14.48
N ARG A 48 -24.41 -15.10 -13.51
CA ARG A 48 -25.78 -14.63 -13.29
C ARG A 48 -25.82 -13.20 -12.77
N ASP A 49 -24.84 -12.83 -11.93
CA ASP A 49 -24.74 -11.51 -11.30
C ASP A 49 -23.83 -10.56 -12.08
N TYR A 50 -22.72 -11.05 -12.62
CA TYR A 50 -21.68 -10.22 -13.25
C TYR A 50 -21.48 -10.45 -14.74
N GLY A 51 -22.11 -11.46 -15.31
CA GLY A 51 -21.89 -11.85 -16.70
C GLY A 51 -20.59 -12.63 -16.90
N SER A 52 -20.26 -12.93 -18.15
CA SER A 52 -19.02 -13.62 -18.48
C SER A 52 -17.83 -12.69 -18.45
N LEU A 53 -16.64 -13.21 -18.11
CA LEU A 53 -15.38 -12.50 -18.25
C LEU A 53 -15.15 -12.14 -19.71
N ILE A 54 -15.07 -10.84 -20.03
CA ILE A 54 -14.90 -10.34 -21.40
C ILE A 54 -13.43 -10.06 -21.72
N TYR A 55 -12.65 -9.64 -20.73
CA TYR A 55 -11.25 -9.30 -20.93
C TYR A 55 -10.47 -9.36 -19.62
N GLU A 56 -9.27 -9.88 -19.66
CA GLU A 56 -8.29 -9.89 -18.58
C GLU A 56 -6.96 -9.30 -19.08
N LEU A 57 -6.37 -8.39 -18.30
CA LEU A 57 -5.06 -7.82 -18.57
C LEU A 57 -4.12 -8.15 -17.41
N SER A 58 -3.18 -9.04 -17.63
CA SER A 58 -2.17 -9.37 -16.65
C SER A 58 -1.11 -8.26 -16.49
N PHE A 59 -0.43 -8.20 -15.35
CA PHE A 59 0.71 -7.28 -15.18
C PHE A 59 1.79 -7.51 -16.23
N LYS A 60 2.06 -8.78 -16.60
CA LYS A 60 3.03 -9.12 -17.62
C LYS A 60 2.68 -8.51 -18.98
N GLU A 61 1.43 -8.62 -19.39
CA GLU A 61 0.95 -8.03 -20.65
C GLU A 61 0.98 -6.51 -20.60
N ALA A 62 0.55 -5.91 -19.49
CA ALA A 62 0.55 -4.46 -19.31
C ALA A 62 1.97 -3.86 -19.32
N ILE A 63 2.97 -4.57 -18.76
CA ILE A 63 4.38 -4.16 -18.79
C ILE A 63 4.96 -4.28 -20.20
N ASN A 64 4.63 -5.36 -20.93
CA ASN A 64 5.19 -5.66 -22.25
C ASN A 64 4.41 -5.04 -23.41
N SER A 65 3.30 -4.36 -23.15
CA SER A 65 2.52 -3.67 -24.18
C SER A 65 3.34 -2.54 -24.84
N LYS A 66 2.95 -2.15 -26.04
CA LYS A 66 3.61 -1.08 -26.80
C LYS A 66 2.60 0.01 -27.17
N PRO A 67 2.63 1.20 -26.51
CA PRO A 67 3.51 1.56 -25.39
C PRO A 67 3.16 0.81 -24.10
N PRO A 68 4.10 0.70 -23.12
CA PRO A 68 3.83 0.09 -21.82
C PRO A 68 2.69 0.83 -21.08
N ILE A 69 1.81 0.08 -20.44
CA ILE A 69 0.69 0.63 -19.64
C ILE A 69 1.14 0.90 -18.22
N ILE A 70 2.04 0.06 -17.70
CA ILE A 70 2.64 0.20 -16.36
C ILE A 70 4.15 -0.01 -16.43
N SER A 71 4.89 0.50 -15.44
CA SER A 71 6.32 0.24 -15.31
C SER A 71 6.59 -1.21 -14.86
N ASP A 72 7.75 -1.72 -15.17
CA ASP A 72 8.25 -2.96 -14.58
C ASP A 72 8.53 -2.82 -13.07
N TYR A 73 8.77 -3.91 -12.36
CA TYR A 73 8.94 -3.90 -10.91
C TYR A 73 10.07 -4.78 -10.42
N LYS A 74 10.58 -4.45 -9.24
CA LYS A 74 11.53 -5.26 -8.48
C LYS A 74 11.03 -5.51 -7.08
N ILE A 75 10.97 -6.78 -6.69
CA ILE A 75 10.65 -7.18 -5.31
C ILE A 75 11.95 -7.16 -4.51
N ILE A 76 11.97 -6.41 -3.41
CA ILE A 76 13.10 -6.27 -2.50
C ILE A 76 12.73 -6.91 -1.17
N THR A 77 13.40 -7.97 -0.83
CA THR A 77 13.23 -8.63 0.46
C THR A 77 14.43 -8.31 1.35
N PHE A 78 14.18 -7.85 2.57
CA PHE A 78 15.21 -7.63 3.58
C PHE A 78 15.12 -8.74 4.61
N GLY A 79 16.19 -9.51 4.72
CA GLY A 79 16.43 -10.39 5.86
C GLY A 79 17.10 -9.58 6.98
N ILE A 80 16.59 -9.67 8.20
CA ILE A 80 17.23 -9.15 9.39
C ILE A 80 17.54 -10.36 10.26
N THR A 81 18.81 -10.57 10.51
CA THR A 81 19.27 -11.74 11.29
C THR A 81 19.10 -11.52 12.79
N THR A 82 19.04 -12.61 13.56
CA THR A 82 18.95 -12.51 15.02
C THR A 82 20.13 -11.74 15.63
N PRO A 83 21.40 -11.95 15.25
CA PRO A 83 22.51 -11.16 15.75
C PRO A 83 22.37 -9.66 15.48
N GLU A 84 21.91 -9.25 14.27
CA GLU A 84 21.66 -7.83 13.96
C GLU A 84 20.57 -7.23 14.87
N ILE A 85 19.54 -7.99 15.21
CA ILE A 85 18.49 -7.56 16.14
C ILE A 85 19.06 -7.40 17.55
N GLU A 86 19.89 -8.33 18.00
CA GLU A 86 20.55 -8.28 19.30
C GLU A 86 21.50 -7.10 19.42
N GLU A 87 22.31 -6.84 18.40
CA GLU A 87 23.17 -5.66 18.34
C GLU A 87 22.38 -4.36 18.43
N ILE A 88 21.27 -4.26 17.69
CA ILE A 88 20.37 -3.11 17.76
C ILE A 88 19.78 -3.00 19.18
N TYR A 89 19.35 -4.10 19.77
CA TYR A 89 18.74 -4.13 21.11
C TYR A 89 19.68 -3.63 22.19
N GLN A 90 20.96 -3.98 22.13
CA GLN A 90 21.99 -3.58 23.09
C GLN A 90 22.52 -2.16 22.81
N SER A 91 22.18 -1.56 21.67
CA SER A 91 22.68 -0.24 21.32
C SER A 91 22.01 0.88 22.13
N ASN A 92 22.79 1.86 22.53
CA ASN A 92 22.26 3.09 23.15
C ASN A 92 21.25 3.80 22.24
N LYS A 93 21.39 3.67 20.93
CA LYS A 93 20.50 4.26 19.92
C LYS A 93 19.08 3.68 20.00
N TYR A 94 18.96 2.38 20.26
CA TYR A 94 17.66 1.77 20.51
C TYR A 94 17.01 2.28 21.80
N LEU A 95 17.81 2.46 22.84
CA LEU A 95 17.32 3.02 24.10
C LEU A 95 16.80 4.46 23.95
N GLU A 96 17.46 5.27 23.12
CA GLU A 96 16.97 6.63 22.78
C GLU A 96 15.60 6.58 22.08
N VAL A 97 15.43 5.67 21.13
CA VAL A 97 14.13 5.49 20.45
C VAL A 97 13.07 5.00 21.43
N LYS A 98 13.42 4.09 22.34
CA LYS A 98 12.49 3.53 23.33
C LYS A 98 12.01 4.55 24.37
N LYS A 99 12.78 5.59 24.65
CA LYS A 99 12.33 6.72 25.49
C LYS A 99 11.13 7.45 24.87
N VAL A 100 11.06 7.53 23.54
CA VAL A 100 9.97 8.19 22.81
C VAL A 100 8.84 7.21 22.49
N LEU A 101 9.19 5.99 22.05
CA LEU A 101 8.26 4.94 21.66
C LEU A 101 8.41 3.73 22.59
N LYS A 102 7.73 3.77 23.75
CA LYS A 102 7.88 2.79 24.83
C LYS A 102 7.66 1.33 24.39
N ASP A 103 6.69 1.10 23.49
CA ASP A 103 6.26 -0.24 23.07
C ASP A 103 6.96 -0.74 21.79
N ILE A 104 8.02 -0.05 21.32
CA ILE A 104 8.75 -0.47 20.14
C ILE A 104 9.58 -1.71 20.40
N THR A 105 9.56 -2.65 19.48
CA THR A 105 10.46 -3.82 19.49
C THR A 105 11.72 -3.55 18.68
N ALA A 106 12.82 -4.25 19.02
CA ALA A 106 14.07 -4.17 18.24
C ALA A 106 13.84 -4.55 16.77
N ARG A 107 12.97 -5.52 16.51
CA ARG A 107 12.60 -5.93 15.13
C ARG A 107 11.91 -4.81 14.36
N GLU A 108 10.98 -4.08 14.98
CA GLU A 108 10.32 -2.93 14.34
C GLU A 108 11.32 -1.83 14.02
N PHE A 109 12.22 -1.54 14.94
CA PHE A 109 13.28 -0.55 14.72
C PHE A 109 14.27 -0.99 13.63
N ALA A 110 14.68 -2.26 13.62
CA ALA A 110 15.51 -2.84 12.57
C ALA A 110 14.83 -2.75 11.18
N THR A 111 13.51 -2.99 11.11
CA THR A 111 12.74 -2.83 9.88
C THR A 111 12.78 -1.38 9.37
N ALA A 112 12.66 -0.42 10.28
CA ALA A 112 12.74 1.00 9.94
C ALA A 112 14.14 1.39 9.40
N ILE A 113 15.22 0.86 10.02
CA ILE A 113 16.59 1.04 9.56
C ILE A 113 16.80 0.39 8.17
N ALA A 114 16.30 -0.84 7.98
CA ALA A 114 16.42 -1.55 6.71
C ALA A 114 15.77 -0.76 5.57
N LEU A 115 14.59 -0.19 5.79
CA LEU A 115 13.94 0.68 4.83
C LEU A 115 14.80 1.91 4.49
N ARG A 116 15.44 2.55 5.48
CA ARG A 116 16.33 3.71 5.23
C ARG A 116 17.54 3.33 4.37
N LYS A 117 18.15 2.17 4.65
CA LYS A 117 19.24 1.63 3.83
C LYS A 117 18.77 1.41 2.39
N ALA A 118 17.58 0.86 2.20
CA ALA A 118 17.00 0.63 0.88
C ALA A 118 16.71 1.94 0.13
N ILE A 119 16.05 2.90 0.77
CA ILE A 119 15.76 4.21 0.19
C ILE A 119 17.05 4.86 -0.34
N LYS A 120 18.09 4.85 0.49
CA LYS A 120 19.40 5.41 0.10
C LYS A 120 20.05 4.64 -1.06
N LYS A 121 20.11 3.29 -0.95
CA LYS A 121 20.77 2.43 -1.95
C LYS A 121 20.07 2.47 -3.32
N LEU A 122 18.75 2.48 -3.32
CA LEU A 122 17.93 2.42 -4.55
C LEU A 122 17.52 3.81 -5.06
N LYS A 123 17.93 4.87 -4.37
CA LYS A 123 17.58 6.27 -4.69
C LYS A 123 16.06 6.47 -4.81
N ILE A 124 15.31 5.85 -3.90
CA ILE A 124 13.86 5.97 -3.84
C ILE A 124 13.52 7.39 -3.36
N LYS A 125 12.66 8.08 -4.11
CA LYS A 125 12.19 9.42 -3.78
C LYS A 125 10.90 9.40 -2.98
N ASN A 126 9.90 8.68 -3.51
CA ASN A 126 8.57 8.60 -2.93
C ASN A 126 8.22 7.15 -2.58
N ALA A 127 8.04 6.89 -1.30
CA ALA A 127 7.65 5.58 -0.80
C ALA A 127 6.32 5.65 -0.01
N ILE A 128 5.55 4.57 -0.06
CA ILE A 128 4.38 4.38 0.81
C ILE A 128 4.57 3.11 1.62
N SER A 129 4.39 3.20 2.94
CA SER A 129 4.38 2.03 3.81
C SER A 129 2.97 1.70 4.29
N PHE A 130 2.64 0.41 4.22
CA PHE A 130 1.36 -0.15 4.65
C PHE A 130 1.53 -0.91 5.96
N HIS A 131 0.71 -0.55 6.94
CA HIS A 131 0.74 -1.10 8.29
C HIS A 131 -0.61 -1.73 8.65
N ARG A 132 -0.61 -2.65 9.61
CA ARG A 132 -1.84 -3.33 10.07
C ARG A 132 -2.74 -2.44 10.93
N SER A 133 -2.22 -1.35 11.52
CA SER A 133 -2.99 -0.41 12.33
C SER A 133 -2.48 1.02 12.20
N ILE A 134 -3.36 1.99 12.51
CA ILE A 134 -3.03 3.43 12.53
C ILE A 134 -1.88 3.71 13.50
N ARG A 135 -1.93 3.14 14.72
CA ARG A 135 -0.87 3.29 15.73
C ARG A 135 0.49 2.82 15.20
N ARG A 136 0.55 1.67 14.51
CA ARG A 136 1.81 1.19 13.93
C ARG A 136 2.31 2.08 12.81
N ALA A 137 1.42 2.60 11.98
CA ALA A 137 1.77 3.52 10.92
C ALA A 137 2.37 4.82 11.46
N ASP A 138 1.77 5.39 12.51
CA ASP A 138 2.27 6.60 13.15
C ASP A 138 3.58 6.35 13.90
N ASN A 139 3.68 5.27 14.68
CA ASN A 139 4.92 4.87 15.32
C ASN A 139 6.07 4.72 14.30
N PHE A 140 5.78 4.13 13.13
CA PHE A 140 6.78 3.96 12.08
C PHE A 140 7.24 5.30 11.50
N ARG A 141 6.33 6.26 11.34
CA ARG A 141 6.66 7.65 10.98
C ARG A 141 7.60 8.28 12.02
N VAL A 142 7.25 8.19 13.29
CA VAL A 142 8.09 8.73 14.39
C VAL A 142 9.46 8.07 14.40
N GLN A 143 9.54 6.76 14.16
CA GLN A 143 10.83 6.05 14.03
C GLN A 143 11.68 6.63 12.91
N GLN A 144 11.09 6.95 11.74
CA GLN A 144 11.84 7.53 10.63
C GLN A 144 12.40 8.92 10.99
N ASP A 145 11.63 9.73 11.72
CA ASP A 145 12.09 11.03 12.19
C ASP A 145 13.25 10.90 13.20
N LEU A 146 13.16 9.90 14.10
CA LEU A 146 14.23 9.60 15.07
C LEU A 146 15.49 9.06 14.35
N ILE A 147 15.34 8.16 13.38
CA ILE A 147 16.46 7.64 12.59
C ILE A 147 17.19 8.78 11.87
N THR A 148 16.48 9.78 11.36
CA THR A 148 17.10 10.96 10.75
C THR A 148 18.04 11.69 11.72
N LYS A 149 17.70 11.74 13.02
CA LYS A 149 18.51 12.35 14.06
C LYS A 149 19.67 11.47 14.53
N ILE A 150 19.37 10.17 14.75
CA ILE A 150 20.32 9.21 15.36
C ILE A 150 21.35 8.69 14.33
N PHE A 151 20.97 8.61 13.06
CA PHE A 151 21.80 8.12 11.97
C PHE A 151 21.88 9.14 10.81
N PRO A 152 22.60 10.25 10.97
CA PRO A 152 22.70 11.29 9.94
C PRO A 152 23.22 10.77 8.60
N SER A 153 24.01 9.68 8.62
CA SER A 153 24.55 9.02 7.42
C SER A 153 23.50 8.48 6.46
N TYR A 154 22.26 8.24 6.94
CA TYR A 154 21.15 7.82 6.07
C TYR A 154 20.44 8.99 5.39
N GLY A 155 20.86 10.23 5.69
CA GLY A 155 20.28 11.45 5.13
C GLY A 155 18.94 11.82 5.77
N LYS A 156 18.38 12.93 5.31
CA LYS A 156 17.04 13.39 5.73
C LYS A 156 15.96 12.63 4.96
N LEU A 157 14.86 12.27 5.63
CA LEU A 157 13.66 11.73 5.02
C LEU A 157 12.46 12.47 5.60
N LYS A 158 11.69 13.13 4.75
CA LYS A 158 10.39 13.68 5.18
C LYS A 158 9.44 12.52 5.38
N SER A 159 8.73 12.50 6.50
CA SER A 159 7.73 11.48 6.78
C SER A 159 6.36 12.09 6.97
N PHE A 160 5.38 11.52 6.29
CA PHE A 160 3.98 11.93 6.27
C PHE A 160 3.11 10.81 6.82
N HIS A 161 1.95 11.15 7.34
CA HIS A 161 1.01 10.17 7.85
C HIS A 161 -0.41 10.48 7.45
N VAL A 162 -1.13 9.46 6.96
CA VAL A 162 -2.56 9.57 6.69
C VAL A 162 -3.32 8.41 7.31
N ARG A 163 -4.51 8.71 7.79
CA ARG A 163 -5.42 7.75 8.45
C ARG A 163 -6.86 7.97 8.01
N GLY A 164 -7.67 6.92 8.13
CA GLY A 164 -9.04 6.93 7.63
C GLY A 164 -10.00 7.86 8.38
N ASP A 165 -9.75 8.11 9.67
CA ASP A 165 -10.51 8.98 10.56
C ASP A 165 -10.06 10.46 10.51
N MET A 166 -9.01 10.77 9.72
CA MET A 166 -8.55 12.14 9.52
C MET A 166 -9.56 12.94 8.68
N PRO A 167 -9.83 14.21 9.02
CA PRO A 167 -10.62 15.11 8.18
C PRO A 167 -10.11 15.13 6.74
N THR A 168 -11.03 15.22 5.78
CA THR A 168 -10.66 15.19 4.35
C THR A 168 -9.72 16.32 3.96
N SER A 169 -9.89 17.52 4.54
CA SER A 169 -9.00 18.67 4.36
C SER A 169 -7.56 18.36 4.78
N ASP A 170 -7.38 17.82 5.98
CA ASP A 170 -6.06 17.51 6.54
C ASP A 170 -5.36 16.41 5.74
N ARG A 171 -6.14 15.40 5.33
CA ARG A 171 -5.65 14.34 4.44
C ARG A 171 -5.20 14.92 3.10
N ALA A 172 -5.96 15.84 2.51
CA ALA A 172 -5.61 16.49 1.27
C ALA A 172 -4.31 17.30 1.39
N ILE A 173 -4.11 18.02 2.52
CA ILE A 173 -2.87 18.75 2.80
C ILE A 173 -1.67 17.77 2.88
N GLN A 174 -1.78 16.68 3.65
CA GLN A 174 -0.71 15.69 3.75
C GLN A 174 -0.36 15.06 2.39
N MET A 175 -1.39 14.78 1.58
CA MET A 175 -1.22 14.23 0.23
C MET A 175 -0.53 15.22 -0.71
N ARG A 176 -0.90 16.49 -0.67
CA ARG A 176 -0.27 17.55 -1.47
C ARG A 176 1.20 17.71 -1.08
N ASN A 177 1.49 17.85 0.22
CA ASN A 177 2.85 17.99 0.72
C ASN A 177 3.74 16.80 0.34
N PHE A 178 3.16 15.58 0.32
CA PHE A 178 3.85 14.38 -0.15
C PHE A 178 4.06 14.40 -1.67
N ALA A 179 3.11 14.91 -2.43
CA ALA A 179 3.20 15.02 -3.89
C ALA A 179 4.28 16.01 -4.35
N GLU A 180 4.39 17.13 -3.64
CA GLU A 180 5.35 18.19 -3.94
C GLU A 180 6.75 17.92 -3.41
N GLY A 181 6.88 16.97 -2.47
CA GLY A 181 8.12 16.61 -1.81
C GLY A 181 8.60 15.19 -2.13
N GLU A 182 9.80 14.89 -1.67
CA GLU A 182 10.33 13.53 -1.61
C GLU A 182 10.18 13.01 -0.18
N GLY A 183 9.72 11.75 -0.01
CA GLY A 183 9.57 11.22 1.34
C GLY A 183 8.84 9.89 1.47
N LEU A 184 8.46 9.59 2.70
CA LEU A 184 7.71 8.39 3.08
C LEU A 184 6.31 8.77 3.59
N MET A 185 5.28 8.21 2.96
CA MET A 185 3.91 8.27 3.45
C MET A 185 3.59 6.99 4.21
N THR A 186 3.19 7.11 5.47
CA THR A 186 2.74 5.96 6.28
C THR A 186 1.22 5.91 6.36
N ASN A 187 0.65 4.72 6.23
CA ASN A 187 -0.79 4.53 6.36
C ASN A 187 -1.16 3.12 6.83
N ALA A 188 -2.37 2.95 7.36
CA ALA A 188 -2.88 1.63 7.71
C ALA A 188 -3.69 0.99 6.56
N ARG A 189 -4.75 1.62 6.09
CA ARG A 189 -5.64 1.08 5.05
C ARG A 189 -6.22 2.15 4.13
N CYS A 190 -6.07 3.41 4.44
CA CYS A 190 -6.78 4.50 3.78
C CYS A 190 -6.27 4.83 2.37
N LEU A 191 -5.12 4.33 1.98
CA LEU A 191 -4.53 4.55 0.66
C LEU A 191 -4.67 3.34 -0.28
N THR A 192 -5.50 2.36 0.03
CA THR A 192 -5.69 1.19 -0.84
C THR A 192 -6.61 1.48 -2.02
N GLU A 193 -7.62 2.33 -1.86
CA GLU A 193 -8.60 2.63 -2.91
C GLU A 193 -8.90 4.14 -3.01
N GLY A 194 -9.23 4.61 -4.22
CA GLY A 194 -9.87 5.89 -4.45
C GLY A 194 -9.03 7.16 -4.25
N VAL A 195 -7.71 7.04 -4.11
CA VAL A 195 -6.84 8.21 -3.96
C VAL A 195 -5.89 8.29 -5.14
N ASP A 196 -5.91 9.43 -5.83
CA ASP A 196 -4.91 9.72 -6.85
C ASP A 196 -3.62 10.19 -6.15
N LEU A 197 -2.60 9.36 -6.24
CA LEU A 197 -1.29 9.61 -5.67
C LEU A 197 -0.32 9.95 -6.80
N PRO A 198 0.64 10.85 -6.54
CA PRO A 198 1.72 11.11 -7.48
C PRO A 198 2.51 9.83 -7.74
N ALA A 199 3.43 9.89 -8.68
CA ALA A 199 4.31 8.78 -8.98
C ALA A 199 5.04 8.30 -7.72
N ILE A 200 4.77 7.06 -7.34
CA ILE A 200 5.37 6.39 -6.20
C ILE A 200 6.42 5.44 -6.73
N ASP A 201 7.63 5.50 -6.16
CA ASP A 201 8.72 4.62 -6.55
C ASP A 201 8.67 3.29 -5.81
N CYS A 202 8.18 3.31 -4.55
CA CYS A 202 8.24 2.15 -3.68
C CYS A 202 6.99 1.98 -2.84
N VAL A 203 6.54 0.73 -2.74
CA VAL A 203 5.52 0.30 -1.78
C VAL A 203 6.16 -0.65 -0.78
N VAL A 204 5.95 -0.40 0.50
CA VAL A 204 6.54 -1.17 1.60
C VAL A 204 5.46 -1.84 2.43
N PHE A 205 5.56 -3.15 2.59
CA PHE A 205 4.73 -3.91 3.53
C PHE A 205 5.53 -4.19 4.80
N THR A 206 5.22 -3.50 5.87
CA THR A 206 5.89 -3.68 7.17
C THR A 206 5.31 -4.82 7.99
N ASP A 207 4.10 -5.22 7.68
CA ASP A 207 3.39 -6.35 8.26
C ASP A 207 2.98 -7.34 7.16
N PRO A 208 2.95 -8.65 7.44
CA PRO A 208 2.47 -9.65 6.49
C PRO A 208 1.05 -9.33 6.01
N LYS A 209 0.83 -9.37 4.71
CA LYS A 209 -0.47 -9.23 4.06
C LYS A 209 -0.95 -10.57 3.53
N ARG A 210 -2.19 -10.94 3.85
CA ARG A 210 -2.83 -12.18 3.37
C ARG A 210 -3.73 -11.95 2.16
N SER A 211 -4.28 -10.76 2.03
CA SER A 211 -5.18 -10.40 0.94
C SER A 211 -4.40 -10.14 -0.35
N LYS A 212 -4.55 -11.00 -1.34
CA LYS A 212 -4.02 -10.79 -2.70
C LYS A 212 -4.52 -9.46 -3.28
N VAL A 213 -5.79 -9.13 -3.05
CA VAL A 213 -6.43 -7.89 -3.50
C VAL A 213 -5.67 -6.67 -2.99
N ASP A 214 -5.42 -6.61 -1.66
CA ASP A 214 -4.73 -5.47 -1.05
C ASP A 214 -3.28 -5.35 -1.55
N ILE A 215 -2.61 -6.48 -1.76
CA ILE A 215 -1.23 -6.51 -2.28
C ILE A 215 -1.20 -5.96 -3.70
N VAL A 216 -2.05 -6.45 -4.60
CA VAL A 216 -2.10 -6.04 -6.01
C VAL A 216 -2.47 -4.56 -6.12
N GLN A 217 -3.46 -4.10 -5.36
CA GLN A 217 -3.88 -2.69 -5.38
C GLN A 217 -2.79 -1.75 -4.85
N ALA A 218 -2.09 -2.15 -3.78
CA ALA A 218 -0.98 -1.37 -3.25
C ALA A 218 0.22 -1.37 -4.23
N ALA A 219 0.61 -2.54 -4.74
CA ALA A 219 1.70 -2.69 -5.70
C ALA A 219 1.44 -1.89 -6.98
N GLY A 220 0.22 -1.95 -7.52
CA GLY A 220 -0.21 -1.21 -8.71
C GLY A 220 0.07 0.31 -8.61
N ARG A 221 0.15 0.87 -7.41
CA ARG A 221 0.53 2.27 -7.21
C ARG A 221 2.00 2.52 -7.51
N ALA A 222 2.89 1.59 -7.13
CA ALA A 222 4.30 1.67 -7.47
C ALA A 222 4.57 1.37 -8.95
N LEU A 223 3.60 0.83 -9.67
CA LEU A 223 3.74 0.49 -11.09
C LEU A 223 3.24 1.59 -12.04
N ARG A 224 2.63 2.66 -11.54
CA ARG A 224 2.23 3.78 -12.40
C ARG A 224 3.43 4.37 -13.14
N LEU A 225 3.24 4.63 -14.42
CA LEU A 225 4.27 5.26 -15.24
C LEU A 225 4.53 6.69 -14.76
N SER A 226 5.80 7.08 -14.76
CA SER A 226 6.21 8.47 -14.58
C SER A 226 7.51 8.74 -15.31
N LYS A 227 7.76 10.00 -15.62
CA LYS A 227 8.96 10.43 -16.36
C LYS A 227 10.23 10.01 -15.62
N GLY A 228 11.09 9.28 -16.30
CA GLY A 228 12.38 8.81 -15.76
C GLY A 228 12.32 7.58 -14.85
N LYS A 229 11.15 7.06 -14.56
CA LYS A 229 10.98 5.85 -13.75
C LYS A 229 11.10 4.59 -14.60
N LYS A 230 12.06 3.73 -14.25
CA LYS A 230 12.23 2.41 -14.92
C LYS A 230 11.49 1.29 -14.21
N PHE A 231 11.51 1.29 -12.89
CA PHE A 231 10.94 0.23 -12.06
C PHE A 231 10.12 0.80 -10.91
N GLY A 232 9.06 0.07 -10.51
CA GLY A 232 8.49 0.19 -9.17
C GLY A 232 9.16 -0.79 -8.21
N TYR A 233 9.37 -0.40 -6.95
CA TYR A 233 9.94 -1.27 -5.91
C TYR A 233 8.83 -1.74 -4.96
N ILE A 234 8.87 -3.03 -4.62
CA ILE A 234 7.92 -3.65 -3.69
C ILE A 234 8.70 -4.36 -2.60
#